data_0a28acbb02b298ff320c8586bd373e56
#
_entry.id   0a28acbb02b298ff320c8586bd373e56
#
_cell.length_a   1.000
_cell.length_b   1.000
_cell.length_c   1.000
_cell.angle_alpha   90.00
_cell.angle_beta   90.00
_cell.angle_gamma   90.00
#
_symmetry.space_group_name_H-M   'P 1'
#
loop_
_entity.id
_entity.type
_entity.pdbx_description
1 polymer ?
#
loop_
_entity_poly.entity_id
_entity_poly.type
_entity_poly.pdbx_seq_one_letter_code
_entity_poly.pdbx_strand_id
1 'polypeptide(L)' 'MAEAYNGMPASGLQGVSWRKSGYSNPNGSCVEVAELPGGAIAVRNSRHSGGPALIYTPAEFTAFIRGVKDGQFDYLVR' A
#
# COMPACT_ATOMS: atom_id res chain seq x y z
N MET A 1 16.63 -8.45 -11.36
CA MET A 1 15.77 -7.51 -10.64
C MET A 1 15.83 -7.83 -9.15
N ALA A 2 16.06 -6.84 -8.33
CA ALA A 2 16.11 -7.05 -6.88
C ALA A 2 14.72 -7.41 -6.36
N GLU A 3 14.66 -8.34 -5.42
CA GLU A 3 13.39 -8.68 -4.77
C GLU A 3 12.92 -7.52 -3.92
N ALA A 4 11.61 -7.38 -3.84
CA ALA A 4 11.01 -6.42 -2.93
C ALA A 4 11.24 -6.86 -1.48
N TYR A 5 11.55 -5.91 -0.62
CA TYR A 5 11.70 -6.19 0.80
C TYR A 5 11.03 -5.07 1.60
N ASN A 6 10.50 -5.43 2.75
CA ASN A 6 9.78 -4.48 3.60
C ASN A 6 10.69 -3.33 4.01
N GLY A 7 10.21 -2.11 3.81
CA GLY A 7 10.95 -0.91 4.14
C GLY A 7 11.84 -0.37 3.03
N MET A 8 11.89 -1.05 1.88
CA MET A 8 12.68 -0.55 0.75
C MET A 8 12.14 0.78 0.25
N PRO A 9 12.99 1.60 -0.40
CA PRO A 9 12.45 2.82 -1.02
C PRO A 9 11.38 2.47 -2.05
N ALA A 10 10.22 3.13 -1.95
CA ALA A 10 9.13 2.86 -2.89
C ALA A 10 9.53 3.16 -4.32
N SER A 11 10.41 4.13 -4.53
CA SER A 11 10.93 4.47 -5.84
C SER A 11 11.76 3.35 -6.46
N GLY A 12 12.19 2.37 -5.66
CA GLY A 12 12.91 1.21 -6.16
C GLY A 12 12.01 0.14 -6.76
N LEU A 13 10.70 0.27 -6.59
CA LEU A 13 9.72 -0.66 -7.17
C LEU A 13 9.35 -0.19 -8.56
N GLN A 14 10.07 -0.70 -9.55
CA GLN A 14 9.86 -0.29 -10.94
C GLN A 14 8.82 -1.17 -11.60
N GLY A 15 8.07 -0.58 -12.53
CA GLY A 15 7.10 -1.33 -13.33
C GLY A 15 5.82 -1.67 -12.57
N VAL A 16 5.63 -1.16 -11.37
CA VAL A 16 4.39 -1.41 -10.61
C VAL A 16 3.41 -0.28 -10.84
N SER A 17 2.12 -0.60 -10.75
CA SER A 17 1.05 0.38 -10.89
C SER A 17 0.51 0.72 -9.52
N TRP A 18 0.84 1.91 -9.04
CA TRP A 18 0.33 2.41 -7.76
C TRP A 18 -1.10 2.90 -7.92
N ARG A 19 -1.95 2.52 -7.00
CA ARG A 19 -3.35 2.88 -7.03
C ARG A 19 -3.79 3.44 -5.69
N LYS A 20 -4.56 4.50 -5.72
CA LYS A 20 -5.18 5.10 -4.54
C LYS A 20 -6.69 4.98 -4.63
N SER A 21 -7.36 5.12 -3.48
CA SER A 21 -8.80 5.14 -3.41
C SER A 21 -9.36 6.32 -4.20
N GLY A 22 -10.56 6.16 -4.77
CA GLY A 22 -11.29 7.26 -5.38
C GLY A 22 -11.70 8.34 -4.40
N TYR A 23 -11.61 8.08 -3.11
CA TYR A 23 -11.86 9.08 -2.07
C TYR A 23 -10.64 9.91 -1.73
N SER A 24 -9.49 9.61 -2.34
CA SER A 24 -8.26 10.35 -2.05
C SER A 24 -8.35 11.79 -2.53
N ASN A 25 -7.80 12.68 -1.70
CA ASN A 25 -7.76 14.10 -2.01
C ASN A 25 -6.79 14.36 -3.16
N PRO A 26 -7.16 15.18 -4.17
CA PRO A 26 -6.23 15.52 -5.24
C PRO A 26 -4.96 16.22 -4.76
N ASN A 27 -4.93 16.70 -3.52
CA ASN A 27 -3.72 17.30 -2.95
C ASN A 27 -2.69 16.28 -2.48
N GLY A 28 -2.91 15.00 -2.74
CA GLY A 28 -1.87 13.99 -2.56
C GLY A 28 -1.74 13.40 -1.17
N SER A 29 -2.70 13.60 -0.29
CA SER A 29 -2.69 12.97 1.06
C SER A 29 -3.26 11.56 0.94
N CYS A 30 -2.53 10.66 0.34
CA CYS A 30 -3.06 9.38 -0.08
C CYS A 30 -2.23 8.21 0.40
N VAL A 31 -2.93 7.11 0.70
CA VAL A 31 -2.31 5.80 0.79
C VAL A 31 -2.42 5.15 -0.58
N GLU A 32 -1.31 4.66 -1.09
CA GLU A 32 -1.30 3.97 -2.38
C GLU A 32 -0.85 2.54 -2.21
N VAL A 33 -1.44 1.67 -3.02
CA VAL A 33 -1.13 0.23 -3.00
C VAL A 33 -0.74 -0.23 -4.39
N ALA A 34 0.08 -1.25 -4.46
CA ALA A 34 0.46 -1.87 -5.73
C ALA A 34 0.60 -3.37 -5.55
N GLU A 35 0.14 -4.11 -6.54
CA GLU A 35 0.36 -5.55 -6.56
C GLU A 35 1.73 -5.83 -7.19
N LEU A 36 2.50 -6.69 -6.55
CA LEU A 36 3.83 -7.06 -7.01
C LEU A 36 3.79 -8.41 -7.70
N PRO A 37 4.79 -8.72 -8.55
CA PRO A 37 4.92 -10.08 -9.07
C PRO A 37 4.94 -11.09 -7.92
N GLY A 38 4.19 -12.18 -8.07
CA GLY A 38 4.05 -13.18 -7.02
C GLY A 38 2.91 -12.92 -6.05
N GLY A 39 2.22 -11.79 -6.17
CA GLY A 39 1.01 -11.51 -5.40
C GLY A 39 1.22 -10.71 -4.13
N ALA A 40 2.46 -10.41 -3.74
CA ALA A 40 2.70 -9.52 -2.60
C ALA A 40 2.11 -8.13 -2.87
N ILE A 41 1.81 -7.42 -1.80
CA ILE A 41 1.20 -6.08 -1.89
C ILE A 41 2.17 -5.08 -1.29
N ALA A 42 2.43 -3.99 -2.02
CA ALA A 42 3.19 -2.87 -1.50
C ALA A 42 2.25 -1.73 -1.13
N VAL A 43 2.55 -1.06 -0.03
CA VAL A 43 1.79 0.11 0.44
C VAL A 43 2.78 1.24 0.66
N ARG A 44 2.44 2.43 0.18
CA ARG A 44 3.28 3.61 0.39
C ARG A 44 2.43 4.83 0.75
N ASN A 45 3.11 5.81 1.32
CA ASN A 45 2.53 7.13 1.52
C ASN A 45 2.88 7.99 0.30
N SER A 46 1.88 8.43 -0.46
CA SER A 46 2.12 9.18 -1.69
C SER A 46 2.75 10.55 -1.45
N ARG A 47 2.64 11.08 -0.23
CA ARG A 47 3.31 12.34 0.13
C ARG A 47 4.82 12.18 0.21
N HIS A 48 5.28 10.95 0.32
CA HIS A 48 6.70 10.60 0.41
C HIS A 48 6.98 9.43 -0.51
N SER A 49 6.83 9.67 -1.82
CA SER A 49 6.93 8.59 -2.81
C SER A 49 8.33 7.97 -2.86
N GLY A 50 9.35 8.70 -2.41
CA GLY A 50 10.69 8.15 -2.24
C GLY A 50 10.93 7.48 -0.89
N GLY A 51 9.94 7.53 0.00
CA GLY A 51 10.03 6.91 1.31
C GLY A 51 9.81 5.40 1.26
N PRO A 52 9.69 4.75 2.42
CA PRO A 52 9.64 3.30 2.47
C PRO A 52 8.33 2.75 1.92
N ALA A 53 8.43 1.58 1.29
CA ALA A 53 7.28 0.77 0.93
C ALA A 53 7.14 -0.36 1.95
N LEU A 54 5.92 -0.57 2.44
CA LEU A 54 5.62 -1.69 3.32
C LEU A 54 5.15 -2.85 2.44
N ILE A 55 5.77 -4.01 2.63
CA ILE A 55 5.52 -5.16 1.77
C ILE A 55 4.79 -6.21 2.59
N TYR A 56 3.64 -6.65 2.10
CA TYR A 56 2.79 -7.61 2.78
C TYR A 56 2.55 -8.83 1.91
N THR A 57 2.40 -9.98 2.55
CA THR A 57 1.96 -11.18 1.85
C THR A 57 0.49 -11.04 1.48
N PRO A 58 0.01 -11.81 0.48
CA PRO A 58 -1.41 -11.82 0.16
C PRO A 58 -2.29 -12.17 1.36
N ALA A 59 -1.85 -13.11 2.20
CA ALA A 59 -2.63 -13.51 3.38
C ALA A 59 -2.73 -12.36 4.39
N GLU A 60 -1.63 -11.64 4.62
CA GLU A 60 -1.63 -10.49 5.54
C GLU A 60 -2.56 -9.41 5.04
N PHE A 61 -2.47 -9.09 3.75
CA PHE A 61 -3.27 -8.00 3.22
C PHE A 61 -4.75 -8.39 3.13
N THR A 62 -5.04 -9.65 2.83
CA THR A 62 -6.43 -10.16 2.87
C THR A 62 -7.03 -9.97 4.26
N ALA A 63 -6.29 -10.32 5.31
CA ALA A 63 -6.77 -10.15 6.69
C ALA A 63 -7.04 -8.69 6.99
N PHE A 64 -6.15 -7.80 6.55
CA PHE A 64 -6.33 -6.36 6.76
C PHE A 64 -7.59 -5.86 6.05
N ILE A 65 -7.78 -6.20 4.78
CA ILE A 65 -8.94 -5.74 4.01
C ILE A 65 -10.24 -6.28 4.61
N ARG A 66 -10.25 -7.53 5.07
CA ARG A 66 -11.44 -8.09 5.73
C ARG A 66 -11.77 -7.34 7.00
N GLY A 67 -10.74 -6.98 7.79
CA GLY A 67 -10.95 -6.17 8.98
C GLY A 67 -11.51 -4.79 8.67
N VAL A 68 -11.01 -4.16 7.60
CA VAL A 68 -11.54 -2.86 7.14
C VAL A 68 -13.01 -3.00 6.76
N LYS A 69 -13.34 -4.01 5.95
CA LYS A 69 -14.73 -4.21 5.50
C LYS A 69 -15.67 -4.51 6.65
N ASP A 70 -15.16 -5.12 7.71
CA ASP A 70 -15.94 -5.47 8.90
C ASP A 70 -16.03 -4.32 9.89
N GLY A 71 -15.49 -3.16 9.57
CA GLY A 71 -15.56 -1.98 10.42
C GLY A 71 -14.63 -2.00 11.62
N GLN A 72 -13.69 -2.94 11.68
CA GLN A 72 -12.85 -3.12 12.87
C GLN A 72 -11.90 -1.95 13.11
N PHE A 73 -11.62 -1.17 12.07
CA PHE A 73 -10.71 -0.02 12.17
C PHE A 73 -11.42 1.32 12.06
N ASP A 74 -12.76 1.33 12.08
CA ASP A 74 -13.52 2.56 11.88
C ASP A 74 -13.24 3.59 12.98
N TYR A 75 -12.84 3.14 14.17
CA TYR A 75 -12.53 4.05 15.27
C TYR A 75 -11.38 4.99 14.95
N LEU A 76 -10.56 4.67 13.93
CA LEU A 76 -9.42 5.50 13.54
C LEU A 76 -9.85 6.73 12.72
N VAL A 77 -11.03 6.71 12.16
CA VAL A 77 -11.49 7.74 11.19
C VAL A 77 -12.83 8.35 11.60
N ARG A 78 -13.02 8.59 12.86
CA ARG A 78 -14.25 9.21 13.36
C ARG A 78 -14.25 10.73 13.21
#